data_7c081ea589641b7c3377f521bea4518b
#
_entry.id   7c081ea589641b7c3377f521bea4518b
#
_cell.length_a   1.000
_cell.length_b   1.000
_cell.length_c   1.000
_cell.angle_alpha   90.00
_cell.angle_beta   90.00
_cell.angle_gamma   90.00
#
_symmetry.space_group_name_H-M   'P 1'
#
loop_
_entity.id
_entity.type
_entity.pdbx_description
1 polymer ?
#
loop_
_entity_poly.entity_id
_entity_poly.type
_entity_poly.pdbx_seq_one_letter_code
_entity_poly.pdbx_strand_id
1 'polypeptide(L)'
;MAPDFSELSQGNQPEKSLTDSMNRTGGRNHFGRITSRFRGGGHKRRYRMIDFRRNKLGVPAKVATVEYDPNRTARIALLHYADGEKSYILAPDGLTVGDKVISSRHADIKPGNSLTLRHIPLGTTIHNIEMRKGKGG
;
A
#
# COMPACT_ATOMS: atom_id res chain seq x y z
N MET A 1 -2.14 -18.58 -12.89
CA MET A 1 -1.84 -17.49 -13.85
C MET A 1 -0.67 -16.68 -13.32
N ALA A 2 0.36 -16.48 -14.13
CA ALA A 2 1.49 -15.66 -13.73
C ALA A 2 1.04 -14.20 -13.57
N PRO A 3 1.54 -13.46 -12.56
CA PRO A 3 1.18 -12.06 -12.40
C PRO A 3 1.71 -11.22 -13.58
N ASP A 4 0.89 -10.30 -14.04
CA ASP A 4 1.31 -9.32 -15.03
C ASP A 4 2.05 -8.17 -14.35
N PHE A 5 3.29 -7.97 -14.74
CA PHE A 5 4.16 -6.91 -14.21
C PHE A 5 4.26 -5.69 -15.11
N SER A 6 3.48 -5.62 -16.19
CA SER A 6 3.55 -4.52 -17.16
C SER A 6 3.23 -3.15 -16.55
N GLU A 7 2.39 -3.12 -15.53
CA GLU A 7 2.01 -1.89 -14.81
C GLU A 7 3.05 -1.42 -13.80
N LEU A 8 4.05 -2.24 -13.51
CA LEU A 8 5.04 -1.95 -12.49
C LEU A 8 6.18 -1.11 -13.04
N SER A 9 6.70 -0.22 -12.20
CA SER A 9 7.95 0.47 -12.48
C SER A 9 9.11 -0.51 -12.47
N GLN A 10 9.94 -0.48 -13.50
CA GLN A 10 11.06 -1.41 -13.64
C GLN A 10 12.30 -0.93 -12.89
N GLY A 11 13.08 -1.88 -12.37
CA GLY A 11 14.35 -1.60 -11.72
C GLY A 11 14.25 -0.90 -10.36
N ASN A 12 13.05 -0.81 -9.79
CA ASN A 12 12.86 -0.16 -8.50
C ASN A 12 13.22 -1.06 -7.33
N GLN A 13 13.86 -0.46 -6.34
CA GLN A 13 14.05 -1.05 -5.02
C GLN A 13 13.02 -0.48 -4.05
N PRO A 14 12.54 -1.26 -3.06
CA PRO A 14 11.67 -0.74 -2.02
C PRO A 14 12.32 0.43 -1.28
N GLU A 15 11.52 1.42 -0.88
CA GLU A 15 12.00 2.53 -0.04
C GLU A 15 12.39 1.98 1.35
N LYS A 16 13.67 2.02 1.68
CA LYS A 16 14.21 1.40 2.90
C LYS A 16 13.58 1.95 4.19
N SER A 17 13.30 3.25 4.23
CA SER A 17 12.70 3.89 5.40
C SER A 17 11.27 3.41 5.69
N LEU A 18 10.59 2.83 4.70
CA LEU A 18 9.22 2.35 4.80
C LEU A 18 9.14 0.82 4.79
N THR A 19 10.26 0.13 4.94
CA THR A 19 10.31 -1.34 4.96
C THR A 19 10.77 -1.85 6.31
N ASP A 20 10.31 -3.04 6.67
CA ASP A 20 10.72 -3.75 7.86
C ASP A 20 10.93 -5.23 7.54
N SER A 21 11.76 -5.91 8.32
CA SER A 21 12.00 -7.33 8.13
C SER A 21 10.85 -8.16 8.68
N MET A 22 10.48 -9.21 7.95
CA MET A 22 9.53 -10.20 8.42
C MET A 22 10.26 -11.44 8.89
N ASN A 23 10.11 -11.77 10.16
CA ASN A 23 10.63 -13.01 10.73
C ASN A 23 9.60 -14.12 10.58
N ARG A 24 10.04 -15.24 10.01
CA ARG A 24 9.22 -16.44 9.89
C ARG A 24 9.80 -17.53 10.76
N THR A 25 8.96 -18.15 11.57
CA THR A 25 9.37 -19.20 12.48
C THR A 25 9.43 -20.58 11.80
N GLY A 26 8.84 -20.74 10.63
CA GLY A 26 8.70 -22.04 9.99
C GLY A 26 7.89 -23.04 10.82
N GLY A 27 7.04 -22.56 11.72
CA GLY A 27 6.29 -23.40 12.66
C GLY A 27 7.11 -23.86 13.88
N ARG A 28 8.29 -23.28 14.11
CA ARG A 28 9.19 -23.64 15.21
C ARG A 28 9.08 -22.65 16.37
N ASN A 29 9.16 -23.18 17.60
CA ASN A 29 9.23 -22.34 18.80
C ASN A 29 10.66 -21.81 19.02
N HIS A 30 10.89 -21.05 20.08
CA HIS A 30 12.20 -20.48 20.40
C HIS A 30 13.30 -21.52 20.73
N PHE A 31 12.92 -22.77 21.00
CA PHE A 31 13.87 -23.89 21.17
C PHE A 31 14.20 -24.61 19.84
N GLY A 32 13.70 -24.13 18.73
CA GLY A 32 13.91 -24.74 17.41
C GLY A 32 13.03 -25.95 17.13
N ARG A 33 12.11 -26.32 18.03
CA ARG A 33 11.18 -27.45 17.85
C ARG A 33 10.00 -27.07 16.96
N ILE A 34 9.60 -27.98 16.08
CA ILE A 34 8.43 -27.80 15.23
C ILE A 34 7.17 -27.92 16.08
N THR A 35 6.46 -26.81 16.28
CA THR A 35 5.21 -26.73 17.03
C THR A 35 3.98 -26.64 16.12
N SER A 36 4.16 -26.29 14.84
CA SER A 36 3.11 -26.25 13.82
C SER A 36 3.59 -26.94 12.57
N ARG A 37 2.79 -27.90 12.06
CA ARG A 37 3.09 -28.61 10.83
C ARG A 37 2.73 -27.78 9.60
N PHE A 38 3.38 -28.04 8.46
CA PHE A 38 3.09 -27.43 7.16
C PHE A 38 3.37 -25.92 7.09
N ARG A 39 4.10 -25.36 8.03
CA ARG A 39 4.61 -24.00 7.95
C ARG A 39 6.05 -24.03 7.44
N GLY A 40 6.22 -23.66 6.17
CA GLY A 40 7.53 -23.52 5.56
C GLY A 40 8.10 -22.11 5.72
N GLY A 41 9.42 -21.96 5.60
CA GLY A 41 10.11 -20.67 5.67
C GLY A 41 9.83 -19.75 4.48
N GLY A 42 9.53 -20.24 3.31
CA GLY A 42 9.28 -19.44 2.12
C GLY A 42 10.44 -18.50 1.73
N HIS A 43 10.25 -17.72 0.67
CA HIS A 43 11.22 -16.73 0.24
C HIS A 43 11.29 -15.55 1.23
N LYS A 44 12.50 -14.97 1.35
CA LYS A 44 12.71 -13.79 2.17
C LYS A 44 11.85 -12.63 1.66
N ARG A 45 11.06 -12.05 2.56
CA ARG A 45 10.16 -10.93 2.26
C ARG A 45 10.46 -9.76 3.17
N ARG A 46 10.26 -8.56 2.64
CA ARG A 46 10.27 -7.33 3.45
C ARG A 46 8.85 -6.81 3.55
N TYR A 47 8.45 -6.43 4.77
CA TYR A 47 7.16 -5.79 4.99
C TYR A 47 7.25 -4.31 4.61
N ARG A 48 6.32 -3.84 3.77
CA ARG A 48 6.18 -2.44 3.43
C ARG A 48 5.10 -1.84 4.33
N MET A 49 5.43 -0.74 4.98
CA MET A 49 4.49 -0.01 5.81
C MET A 49 3.54 0.79 4.93
N ILE A 50 2.28 0.36 4.91
CA ILE A 50 1.25 1.00 4.08
C ILE A 50 0.49 2.02 4.93
N ASP A 51 0.29 3.21 4.38
CA ASP A 51 -0.52 4.25 4.98
C ASP A 51 -2.01 3.98 4.68
N PHE A 52 -2.67 3.24 5.56
CA PHE A 52 -4.09 2.95 5.44
C PHE A 52 -4.98 4.10 5.91
N ARG A 53 -4.48 5.00 6.71
CA ARG A 53 -5.25 6.10 7.31
C ARG A 53 -5.42 7.29 6.39
N ARG A 54 -4.41 7.58 5.58
CA ARG A 54 -4.40 8.72 4.68
C ARG A 54 -4.78 10.03 5.40
N ASN A 55 -4.26 10.22 6.61
CA ASN A 55 -4.61 11.34 7.48
C ASN A 55 -3.77 12.60 7.24
N LYS A 56 -2.85 12.58 6.27
CA LYS A 56 -2.12 13.78 5.83
C LYS A 56 -3.01 14.60 4.89
N LEU A 57 -3.87 15.43 5.47
CA LEU A 57 -4.90 16.16 4.75
C LEU A 57 -4.34 17.40 4.06
N GLY A 58 -4.84 17.66 2.83
CA GLY A 58 -4.56 18.90 2.10
C GLY A 58 -3.18 18.99 1.46
N VAL A 59 -2.29 18.03 1.67
CA VAL A 59 -0.96 18.03 1.06
C VAL A 59 -0.98 17.13 -0.18
N PRO A 60 -0.75 17.71 -1.39
CA PRO A 60 -0.71 16.91 -2.61
C PRO A 60 0.53 16.03 -2.64
N ALA A 61 0.40 14.86 -3.27
CA ALA A 61 1.50 13.95 -3.50
C ALA A 61 1.53 13.53 -4.95
N LYS A 62 2.70 13.12 -5.41
CA LYS A 62 2.91 12.56 -6.75
C LYS A 62 3.25 11.09 -6.63
N VAL A 63 2.65 10.27 -7.49
CA VAL A 63 3.01 8.85 -7.58
C VAL A 63 4.38 8.74 -8.22
N ALA A 64 5.36 8.32 -7.43
CA ALA A 64 6.74 8.15 -7.89
C ALA A 64 6.94 6.80 -8.56
N THR A 65 6.42 5.73 -7.96
CA THR A 65 6.52 4.36 -8.47
C THR A 65 5.26 3.57 -8.17
N VAL A 66 5.00 2.55 -8.99
CA VAL A 66 4.03 1.49 -8.71
C VAL A 66 4.82 0.21 -8.54
N GLU A 67 4.69 -0.46 -7.40
CA GLU A 67 5.58 -1.55 -7.00
C GLU A 67 4.79 -2.82 -6.67
N TYR A 68 5.48 -3.95 -6.82
CA TYR A 68 4.99 -5.24 -6.36
C TYR A 68 5.29 -5.41 -4.88
N ASP A 69 4.27 -5.82 -4.11
CA ASP A 69 4.44 -6.21 -2.72
C ASP A 69 4.21 -7.72 -2.56
N PRO A 70 5.22 -8.50 -2.16
CA PRO A 70 5.07 -9.94 -2.01
C PRO A 70 4.14 -10.35 -0.86
N ASN A 71 3.74 -9.41 0.00
CA ASN A 71 2.90 -9.68 1.18
C ASN A 71 1.40 -9.55 0.91
N ARG A 72 1.02 -9.11 -0.30
CA ARG A 72 -0.38 -8.88 -0.66
C ARG A 72 -0.62 -9.10 -2.14
N THR A 73 -1.88 -9.24 -2.52
CA THR A 73 -2.25 -9.40 -3.94
C THR A 73 -2.31 -8.08 -4.69
N ALA A 74 -2.57 -6.97 -4.00
CA ALA A 74 -2.64 -5.65 -4.61
C ALA A 74 -1.25 -5.06 -4.84
N ARG A 75 -1.12 -4.22 -5.89
CA ARG A 75 0.06 -3.38 -6.10
C ARG A 75 0.07 -2.26 -5.07
N ILE A 76 1.25 -1.71 -4.80
CA ILE A 76 1.42 -0.53 -3.96
C ILE A 76 2.04 0.61 -4.76
N ALA A 77 1.76 1.83 -4.34
CA ALA A 77 2.32 3.02 -4.95
C ALA A 77 3.12 3.82 -3.93
N LEU A 78 4.31 4.25 -4.31
CA LEU A 78 5.12 5.16 -3.50
C LEU A 78 4.72 6.59 -3.82
N LEU A 79 4.32 7.34 -2.81
CA LEU A 79 3.96 8.75 -2.91
C LEU A 79 5.10 9.62 -2.42
N HIS A 80 5.39 10.67 -3.18
CA HIS A 80 6.25 11.77 -2.75
C HIS A 80 5.37 12.99 -2.50
N TYR A 81 5.18 13.34 -1.23
CA TYR A 81 4.42 14.53 -0.85
C TYR A 81 5.18 15.81 -1.15
N ALA A 82 4.44 16.90 -1.35
CA ALA A 82 5.03 18.21 -1.66
C ALA A 82 5.97 18.73 -0.57
N ASP A 83 5.80 18.27 0.67
CA ASP A 83 6.67 18.63 1.82
C ASP A 83 7.89 17.71 1.97
N GLY A 84 8.09 16.77 1.06
CA GLY A 84 9.23 15.84 1.06
C GLY A 84 9.00 14.51 1.78
N GLU A 85 7.86 14.32 2.45
CA GLU A 85 7.52 13.04 3.07
C GLU A 85 7.18 12.00 2.01
N LYS A 86 7.51 10.74 2.29
CA LYS A 86 7.20 9.60 1.44
C LYS A 86 6.28 8.64 2.16
N SER A 87 5.36 8.01 1.45
CA SER A 87 4.54 6.93 2.01
C SER A 87 4.12 5.96 0.92
N TYR A 88 3.77 4.73 1.34
CA TYR A 88 3.15 3.76 0.47
C TYR A 88 1.64 3.75 0.66
N ILE A 89 0.91 3.61 -0.44
CA ILE A 89 -0.54 3.35 -0.43
C ILE A 89 -0.84 2.13 -1.28
N LEU A 90 -2.02 1.54 -1.10
CA LEU A 90 -2.52 0.54 -2.04
C LEU A 90 -2.80 1.24 -3.38
N ALA A 91 -2.27 0.70 -4.46
CA ALA A 91 -2.49 1.26 -5.79
C ALA A 91 -3.87 0.84 -6.31
N PRO A 92 -4.81 1.78 -6.50
CA PRO A 92 -6.07 1.48 -7.16
C PRO A 92 -5.85 1.21 -8.64
N ASP A 93 -6.84 0.55 -9.25
CA ASP A 93 -6.86 0.34 -10.68
C ASP A 93 -6.85 1.69 -11.42
N GLY A 94 -6.01 1.80 -12.45
CA GLY A 94 -5.87 3.03 -13.21
C GLY A 94 -4.90 4.06 -12.67
N LEU A 95 -4.27 3.82 -11.51
CA LEU A 95 -3.23 4.72 -11.00
C LEU A 95 -1.90 4.48 -11.72
N THR A 96 -1.30 5.55 -12.24
CA THR A 96 -0.03 5.49 -12.98
C THR A 96 1.02 6.41 -12.37
N VAL A 97 2.29 6.14 -12.71
CA VAL A 97 3.42 7.00 -12.30
C VAL A 97 3.21 8.41 -12.84
N GLY A 98 3.41 9.40 -11.98
CA GLY A 98 3.22 10.80 -12.32
C GLY A 98 1.86 11.37 -11.95
N ASP A 99 0.88 10.52 -11.61
CA ASP A 99 -0.42 10.98 -11.16
C ASP A 99 -0.30 11.73 -9.83
N LYS A 100 -1.16 12.73 -9.67
CA LYS A 100 -1.26 13.48 -8.41
C LYS A 100 -2.40 12.94 -7.58
N VAL A 101 -2.18 12.78 -6.29
CA VAL A 101 -3.18 12.29 -5.33
C VAL A 101 -3.21 13.19 -4.11
N ILE A 102 -4.37 13.29 -3.48
CA ILE A 102 -4.57 14.08 -2.28
C ILE A 102 -5.61 13.42 -1.38
N SER A 103 -5.46 13.62 -0.09
CA SER A 103 -6.48 13.28 0.90
C SER A 103 -7.15 14.58 1.36
N SER A 104 -8.43 14.77 1.04
CA SER A 104 -9.16 16.00 1.37
C SER A 104 -10.65 15.77 1.22
N ARG A 105 -11.46 16.54 1.97
CA ARG A 105 -12.92 16.55 1.81
C ARG A 105 -13.36 17.10 0.45
N HIS A 106 -12.53 17.93 -0.16
CA HIS A 106 -12.82 18.61 -1.42
C HIS A 106 -12.02 18.07 -2.59
N ALA A 107 -11.39 16.90 -2.42
CA ALA A 107 -10.63 16.27 -3.49
C ALA A 107 -11.54 15.86 -4.64
N ASP A 108 -11.00 15.90 -5.87
CA ASP A 108 -11.67 15.36 -7.03
C ASP A 108 -11.87 13.85 -6.92
N ILE A 109 -12.85 13.31 -7.62
CA ILE A 109 -13.12 11.88 -7.64
C ILE A 109 -12.21 11.25 -8.69
N LYS A 110 -10.97 10.95 -8.28
CA LYS A 110 -9.92 10.36 -9.11
C LYS A 110 -9.24 9.20 -8.40
N PRO A 111 -8.68 8.23 -9.15
CA PRO A 111 -7.93 7.13 -8.53
C PRO A 111 -6.81 7.64 -7.62
N GLY A 112 -6.71 7.06 -6.43
CA GLY A 112 -5.69 7.42 -5.44
C GLY A 112 -6.09 8.51 -4.45
N ASN A 113 -7.12 9.30 -4.73
CA ASN A 113 -7.60 10.31 -3.79
C ASN A 113 -8.38 9.66 -2.64
N SER A 114 -8.28 10.26 -1.47
CA SER A 114 -8.96 9.80 -0.26
C SER A 114 -9.94 10.86 0.23
N LEU A 115 -11.20 10.45 0.39
CA LEU A 115 -12.29 11.32 0.84
C LEU A 115 -13.15 10.61 1.88
N THR A 116 -13.93 11.39 2.62
CA THR A 116 -15.02 10.83 3.43
C THR A 116 -16.13 10.29 2.52
N LEU A 117 -16.76 9.19 2.91
CA LEU A 117 -17.83 8.56 2.10
C LEU A 117 -18.97 9.53 1.76
N ARG A 118 -19.26 10.46 2.65
CA ARG A 118 -20.30 11.49 2.44
C ARG A 118 -20.04 12.34 1.19
N HIS A 119 -18.79 12.55 0.83
CA HIS A 119 -18.39 13.41 -0.30
C HIS A 119 -18.11 12.64 -1.58
N ILE A 120 -18.34 11.33 -1.58
CA ILE A 120 -18.17 10.48 -2.76
C ILE A 120 -19.55 10.25 -3.41
N PRO A 121 -19.71 10.53 -4.71
CA PRO A 121 -20.98 10.31 -5.40
C PRO A 121 -21.40 8.85 -5.42
N LEU A 122 -22.71 8.60 -5.41
CA LEU A 122 -23.25 7.26 -5.61
C LEU A 122 -22.83 6.70 -6.97
N GLY A 123 -22.55 5.39 -7.00
CA GLY A 123 -22.08 4.71 -8.22
C GLY A 123 -20.58 4.73 -8.43
N THR A 124 -19.82 5.43 -7.57
CA THR A 124 -18.35 5.42 -7.62
C THR A 124 -17.81 4.11 -7.05
N THR A 125 -16.90 3.46 -7.78
CA THR A 125 -16.18 2.30 -7.27
C THR A 125 -15.10 2.75 -6.29
N ILE A 126 -15.10 2.20 -5.11
CA ILE A 126 -14.19 2.57 -4.03
C ILE A 126 -13.44 1.36 -3.48
N HIS A 127 -12.32 1.60 -2.84
CA HIS A 127 -11.54 0.56 -2.17
C HIS A 127 -10.94 1.11 -0.87
N ASN A 128 -10.34 0.23 -0.07
CA ASN A 128 -9.68 0.59 1.19
C ASN A 128 -10.62 1.34 2.14
N ILE A 129 -11.77 0.73 2.39
CA ILE A 129 -12.85 1.35 3.16
C ILE A 129 -12.56 1.25 4.65
N GLU A 130 -12.64 2.38 5.35
CA GLU A 130 -12.49 2.45 6.79
C GLU A 130 -13.75 1.93 7.48
N MET A 131 -13.61 0.86 8.26
CA MET A 131 -14.74 0.25 8.98
C MET A 131 -15.00 0.91 10.33
N ARG A 132 -13.99 1.51 10.93
CA ARG A 132 -14.09 2.26 12.18
C ARG A 132 -13.40 3.60 12.03
N LYS A 133 -14.06 4.66 12.46
CA LYS A 133 -13.54 6.03 12.36
C LYS A 133 -12.13 6.15 12.95
N GLY A 134 -11.19 6.68 12.16
CA GLY A 134 -9.81 6.92 12.55
C GLY A 134 -8.88 5.72 12.50
N LYS A 135 -9.39 4.53 12.17
CA LYS A 135 -8.56 3.32 12.13
C LYS A 135 -7.83 3.11 10.78
N GLY A 136 -8.36 3.66 9.72
CA GLY A 136 -7.89 3.42 8.36
C GLY A 136 -8.57 2.21 7.71
N GLY A 137 -8.31 2.03 6.44
CA GLY A 137 -8.89 0.95 5.66
C GLY A 137 -8.28 -0.42 5.89
#